data_91e2dde040418338d75e83ac20d4c575
#
_entry.id   91e2dde040418338d75e83ac20d4c575
#
_cell.length_a   1.000
_cell.length_b   1.000
_cell.length_c   1.000
_cell.angle_alpha   90.00
_cell.angle_beta   90.00
_cell.angle_gamma   90.00
#
_symmetry.space_group_name_H-M   'P 1'
#
loop_
_entity.id
_entity.type
_entity.pdbx_description
1 polymer ?
#
loop_
_entity_poly.entity_id
_entity_poly.type
_entity_poly.pdbx_seq_one_letter_code
_entity_poly.pdbx_strand_id
1 'polypeptide(L)'
;DIVVDQKPMESVKEGLRYVYNTKELLGALSLDLFAVLFGGAVAMIPVFAKDILNVGPIGFGWLNAAADIGAMLIIFIITLFPVNAGQGKKLLIAVGGFGICIIVFALSKIFWISFAALVLSGILDGFSMIVRGTIVQLKTPDHMRGRVMSVNSMFINSSNELGQFESGVAAKLMGVIPSVVFGGTMTILVVFTTWFKAPSLRKMEY
;
A
#
# COMPACT_ATOMS: atom_id res chain seq x y z
N ASP A 1 26.81 25.90 -9.43
CA ASP A 1 27.43 24.81 -10.19
C ASP A 1 26.74 23.50 -9.83
N ILE A 2 25.83 23.08 -10.71
CA ILE A 2 25.18 21.78 -10.61
C ILE A 2 26.18 20.76 -11.15
N VAL A 3 26.95 20.12 -10.30
CA VAL A 3 27.79 19.00 -10.69
C VAL A 3 26.88 17.81 -10.90
N VAL A 4 26.36 17.68 -12.11
CA VAL A 4 25.63 16.47 -12.57
C VAL A 4 26.69 15.57 -13.22
N ASP A 5 27.45 14.84 -12.43
CA ASP A 5 28.33 13.78 -12.96
C ASP A 5 28.38 12.57 -12.02
N GLN A 6 27.21 12.07 -11.63
CA GLN A 6 27.10 10.75 -11.03
C GLN A 6 26.29 9.85 -11.96
N LYS A 7 26.88 8.71 -12.32
CA LYS A 7 26.20 7.69 -13.14
C LYS A 7 24.85 7.33 -12.46
N PRO A 8 23.74 7.26 -13.19
CA PRO A 8 22.41 7.01 -12.62
C PRO A 8 22.38 5.81 -11.66
N MET A 9 23.14 4.78 -11.94
CA MET A 9 23.24 3.59 -11.12
C MET A 9 23.91 3.83 -9.75
N GLU A 10 24.86 4.73 -9.66
CA GLU A 10 25.50 5.10 -8.38
C GLU A 10 24.54 5.87 -7.49
N SER A 11 23.76 6.78 -8.07
CA SER A 11 22.71 7.50 -7.36
C SER A 11 21.64 6.58 -6.79
N VAL A 12 21.23 5.54 -7.52
CA VAL A 12 20.27 4.53 -7.02
C VAL A 12 20.89 3.72 -5.89
N LYS A 13 22.16 3.29 -6.02
CA LYS A 13 22.86 2.55 -4.96
C LYS A 13 22.98 3.36 -3.67
N GLU A 14 23.28 4.65 -3.78
CA GLU A 14 23.33 5.54 -2.60
C GLU A 14 21.96 5.70 -1.95
N GLY A 15 20.90 5.87 -2.74
CA GLY A 15 19.52 5.91 -2.24
C GLY A 15 19.14 4.63 -1.50
N LEU A 16 19.42 3.46 -2.09
CA LEU A 16 19.19 2.16 -1.47
C LEU A 16 19.98 1.99 -0.16
N ARG A 17 21.26 2.36 -0.16
CA ARG A 17 22.10 2.31 1.04
C ARG A 17 21.56 3.21 2.14
N TYR A 18 21.09 4.40 1.79
CA TYR A 18 20.50 5.33 2.74
C TYR A 18 19.22 4.75 3.36
N VAL A 19 18.30 4.23 2.54
CA VAL A 19 17.07 3.57 2.99
C VAL A 19 17.39 2.39 3.91
N TYR A 20 18.34 1.54 3.53
CA TYR A 20 18.72 0.37 4.34
C TYR A 20 19.29 0.75 5.71
N ASN A 21 20.06 1.84 5.78
CA ASN A 21 20.67 2.31 7.03
C ASN A 21 19.69 3.10 7.92
N THR A 22 18.57 3.56 7.38
CA THR A 22 17.56 4.32 8.13
C THR A 22 16.38 3.41 8.47
N LYS A 23 16.34 2.89 9.70
CA LYS A 23 15.39 1.86 10.15
C LYS A 23 13.93 2.25 9.94
N GLU A 24 13.59 3.52 10.13
CA GLU A 24 12.23 4.04 9.93
C GLU A 24 11.82 4.02 8.46
N LEU A 25 12.73 4.43 7.56
CA LEU A 25 12.49 4.37 6.11
C LEU A 25 12.40 2.93 5.64
N LEU A 26 13.32 2.08 6.05
CA LEU A 26 13.30 0.66 5.71
C LEU A 26 12.00 0.00 6.17
N GLY A 27 11.57 0.28 7.41
CA GLY A 27 10.32 -0.24 7.96
C GLY A 27 9.09 0.22 7.18
N ALA A 28 8.99 1.52 6.88
CA ALA A 28 7.86 2.09 6.16
C ALA A 28 7.78 1.59 4.72
N LEU A 29 8.90 1.57 3.99
CA LEU A 29 8.95 1.13 2.59
C LEU A 29 8.77 -0.39 2.46
N SER A 30 9.32 -1.18 3.39
CA SER A 30 9.12 -2.64 3.40
C SER A 30 7.68 -3.00 3.74
N LEU A 31 7.06 -2.31 4.69
CA LEU A 31 5.65 -2.50 5.03
C LEU A 31 4.76 -2.31 3.80
N ASP A 32 4.97 -1.23 3.06
CA ASP A 32 4.23 -0.94 1.84
C ASP A 32 4.49 -1.97 0.74
N LEU A 33 5.76 -2.29 0.49
CA LEU A 33 6.14 -3.27 -0.52
C LEU A 33 5.41 -4.59 -0.31
N PHE A 34 5.43 -5.13 0.90
CA PHE A 34 4.77 -6.40 1.19
C PHE A 34 3.25 -6.27 1.27
N ALA A 35 2.71 -5.14 1.75
CA ALA A 35 1.27 -4.92 1.78
C ALA A 35 0.69 -4.86 0.35
N VAL A 36 1.35 -4.17 -0.56
CA VAL A 36 0.94 -4.08 -1.97
C VAL A 36 1.16 -5.40 -2.70
N LEU A 37 2.31 -6.08 -2.46
CA LEU A 37 2.62 -7.36 -3.05
C LEU A 37 1.52 -8.40 -2.77
N PHE A 38 1.06 -8.49 -1.54
CA PHE A 38 0.03 -9.45 -1.15
C PHE A 38 -1.40 -8.89 -1.22
N GLY A 39 -1.57 -7.56 -1.21
CA GLY A 39 -2.86 -6.89 -1.28
C GLY A 39 -3.46 -6.75 -2.67
N GLY A 40 -3.01 -7.51 -3.66
CA GLY A 40 -3.33 -7.39 -5.08
C GLY A 40 -4.78 -7.68 -5.49
N ALA A 41 -5.76 -7.41 -4.62
CA ALA A 41 -7.19 -7.60 -4.90
C ALA A 41 -7.68 -6.86 -6.16
N VAL A 42 -7.04 -5.74 -6.50
CA VAL A 42 -7.37 -4.94 -7.69
C VAL A 42 -7.27 -5.75 -8.98
N ALA A 43 -6.28 -6.63 -9.09
CA ALA A 43 -6.10 -7.51 -10.24
C ALA A 43 -7.27 -8.50 -10.42
N MET A 44 -7.99 -8.82 -9.33
CA MET A 44 -9.10 -9.77 -9.34
C MET A 44 -10.47 -9.11 -9.47
N ILE A 45 -10.58 -7.78 -9.43
CA ILE A 45 -11.85 -7.05 -9.56
C ILE A 45 -12.67 -7.48 -10.80
N PRO A 46 -12.08 -7.67 -12.00
CA PRO A 46 -12.83 -8.12 -13.16
C PRO A 46 -13.52 -9.47 -12.95
N VAL A 47 -12.80 -10.42 -12.31
CA VAL A 47 -13.34 -11.76 -12.02
C VAL A 47 -14.42 -11.69 -10.95
N PHE A 48 -14.21 -10.91 -9.88
CA PHE A 48 -15.23 -10.68 -8.86
C PHE A 48 -16.50 -10.05 -9.42
N ALA A 49 -16.38 -9.04 -10.29
CA ALA A 49 -17.50 -8.36 -10.89
C ALA A 49 -18.33 -9.31 -11.77
N LYS A 50 -17.65 -10.14 -12.58
CA LYS A 50 -18.29 -11.03 -13.55
C LYS A 50 -18.83 -12.31 -12.92
N ASP A 51 -18.00 -13.02 -12.16
CA ASP A 51 -18.25 -14.42 -11.79
C ASP A 51 -18.82 -14.57 -10.37
N ILE A 52 -18.59 -13.60 -9.49
CA ILE A 52 -18.98 -13.67 -8.08
C ILE A 52 -20.16 -12.74 -7.79
N LEU A 53 -20.04 -11.47 -8.16
CA LEU A 53 -21.07 -10.47 -7.91
C LEU A 53 -22.12 -10.40 -9.03
N ASN A 54 -21.80 -10.94 -10.21
CA ASN A 54 -22.65 -10.94 -11.41
C ASN A 54 -23.18 -9.53 -11.75
N VAL A 55 -22.31 -8.52 -11.65
CA VAL A 55 -22.63 -7.14 -12.00
C VAL A 55 -22.18 -6.83 -13.42
N GLY A 56 -22.95 -6.00 -14.09
CA GLY A 56 -22.65 -5.57 -15.47
C GLY A 56 -21.45 -4.59 -15.54
N PRO A 57 -21.16 -4.07 -16.76
CA PRO A 57 -20.04 -3.16 -16.97
C PRO A 57 -20.07 -1.90 -16.07
N ILE A 58 -21.26 -1.40 -15.75
CA ILE A 58 -21.44 -0.24 -14.86
C ILE A 58 -21.00 -0.61 -13.44
N GLY A 59 -21.42 -1.76 -12.91
CA GLY A 59 -21.01 -2.25 -11.58
C GLY A 59 -19.49 -2.51 -11.51
N PHE A 60 -18.92 -3.07 -12.57
CA PHE A 60 -17.46 -3.23 -12.68
C PHE A 60 -16.74 -1.88 -12.65
N GLY A 61 -17.24 -0.88 -13.37
CA GLY A 61 -16.67 0.48 -13.34
C GLY A 61 -16.68 1.09 -11.93
N TRP A 62 -17.79 0.95 -11.19
CA TRP A 62 -17.88 1.41 -9.81
C TRP A 62 -16.91 0.68 -8.88
N LEU A 63 -16.74 -0.63 -9.00
CA LEU A 63 -15.79 -1.40 -8.22
C LEU A 63 -14.35 -0.97 -8.49
N ASN A 64 -14.00 -0.72 -9.76
CA ASN A 64 -12.68 -0.19 -10.10
C ASN A 64 -12.43 1.21 -9.52
N ALA A 65 -13.43 2.08 -9.56
CA ALA A 65 -13.32 3.44 -9.04
C ALA A 65 -13.36 3.50 -7.50
N ALA A 66 -13.83 2.45 -6.82
CA ALA A 66 -14.09 2.46 -5.38
C ALA A 66 -12.86 2.85 -4.55
N ALA A 67 -11.71 2.26 -4.82
CA ALA A 67 -10.47 2.56 -4.10
C ALA A 67 -9.99 4.00 -4.35
N ASP A 68 -10.10 4.49 -5.58
CA ASP A 68 -9.75 5.87 -5.94
C ASP A 68 -10.67 6.88 -5.25
N ILE A 69 -11.97 6.59 -5.18
CA ILE A 69 -12.94 7.38 -4.42
C ILE A 69 -12.51 7.45 -2.95
N GLY A 70 -12.14 6.32 -2.35
CA GLY A 70 -11.62 6.26 -0.98
C GLY A 70 -10.36 7.10 -0.78
N ALA A 71 -9.40 6.98 -1.69
CA ALA A 71 -8.16 7.77 -1.66
C ALA A 71 -8.43 9.28 -1.78
N MET A 72 -9.35 9.70 -2.64
CA MET A 72 -9.77 11.10 -2.74
C MET A 72 -10.42 11.61 -1.45
N LEU A 73 -11.29 10.81 -0.85
CA LEU A 73 -11.95 11.17 0.41
C LEU A 73 -10.95 11.40 1.54
N ILE A 74 -9.96 10.53 1.69
CA ILE A 74 -8.97 10.68 2.77
C ILE A 74 -8.06 11.89 2.54
N ILE A 75 -7.67 12.19 1.30
CA ILE A 75 -6.90 13.39 0.99
C ILE A 75 -7.67 14.64 1.42
N PHE A 76 -8.97 14.69 1.11
CA PHE A 76 -9.83 15.80 1.51
C PHE A 76 -9.95 15.90 3.05
N ILE A 77 -10.17 14.78 3.74
CA ILE A 77 -10.28 14.74 5.20
C ILE A 77 -8.98 15.21 5.87
N ILE A 78 -7.81 14.74 5.42
CA ILE A 78 -6.52 15.12 6.01
C ILE A 78 -6.20 16.60 5.75
N THR A 79 -6.64 17.14 4.61
CA THR A 79 -6.48 18.57 4.32
C THR A 79 -7.24 19.44 5.34
N LEU A 80 -8.42 18.99 5.76
CA LEU A 80 -9.23 19.71 6.76
C LEU A 80 -8.78 19.41 8.21
N PHE A 81 -8.33 18.20 8.48
CA PHE A 81 -7.93 17.70 9.80
C PHE A 81 -6.54 17.07 9.76
N PRO A 82 -5.47 17.89 9.85
CA PRO A 82 -4.10 17.40 9.78
C PRO A 82 -3.77 16.38 10.88
N VAL A 83 -3.02 15.36 10.52
CA VAL A 83 -2.59 14.30 11.47
C VAL A 83 -1.32 14.76 12.17
N ASN A 84 -1.43 15.12 13.46
CA ASN A 84 -0.34 15.79 14.18
C ASN A 84 0.53 14.90 15.08
N ALA A 85 0.18 13.62 15.30
CA ALA A 85 0.96 12.75 16.19
C ALA A 85 0.77 11.25 15.88
N GLY A 86 1.76 10.43 16.28
CA GLY A 86 1.67 8.98 16.26
C GLY A 86 1.61 8.36 14.87
N GLN A 87 2.30 8.94 13.88
CA GLN A 87 2.23 8.55 12.47
C GLN A 87 2.61 7.10 12.25
N GLY A 88 3.67 6.62 12.88
CA GLY A 88 4.11 5.25 12.68
C GLY A 88 3.10 4.21 13.16
N LYS A 89 2.47 4.44 14.31
CA LYS A 89 1.42 3.56 14.83
C LYS A 89 0.16 3.61 13.95
N LYS A 90 -0.24 4.81 13.54
CA LYS A 90 -1.39 5.00 12.64
C LYS A 90 -1.17 4.35 11.27
N LEU A 91 0.06 4.40 10.74
CA LEU A 91 0.45 3.71 9.52
C LEU A 91 0.22 2.19 9.63
N LEU A 92 0.71 1.58 10.71
CA LEU A 92 0.53 0.14 10.95
C LEU A 92 -0.94 -0.25 11.07
N ILE A 93 -1.74 0.55 11.78
CA ILE A 93 -3.19 0.32 11.92
C ILE A 93 -3.90 0.46 10.57
N ALA A 94 -3.53 1.45 9.76
CA ALA A 94 -4.11 1.66 8.45
C ALA A 94 -3.83 0.48 7.50
N VAL A 95 -2.59 0.00 7.45
CA VAL A 95 -2.22 -1.15 6.62
C VAL A 95 -2.89 -2.43 7.12
N GLY A 96 -3.00 -2.63 8.42
CA GLY A 96 -3.76 -3.75 9.01
C GLY A 96 -5.23 -3.70 8.65
N GLY A 97 -5.85 -2.54 8.76
CA GLY A 97 -7.24 -2.31 8.34
C GLY A 97 -7.45 -2.53 6.84
N PHE A 98 -6.50 -2.12 6.00
CA PHE A 98 -6.50 -2.43 4.57
C PHE A 98 -6.57 -3.93 4.32
N GLY A 99 -5.73 -4.74 4.98
CA GLY A 99 -5.77 -6.19 4.85
C GLY A 99 -7.12 -6.79 5.27
N ILE A 100 -7.75 -6.28 6.32
CA ILE A 100 -9.10 -6.69 6.75
C ILE A 100 -10.13 -6.34 5.67
N CYS A 101 -10.09 -5.14 5.09
CA CYS A 101 -10.99 -4.73 4.02
C CYS A 101 -10.87 -5.64 2.79
N ILE A 102 -9.66 -6.05 2.43
CA ILE A 102 -9.42 -7.00 1.34
C ILE A 102 -10.06 -8.36 1.63
N ILE A 103 -9.97 -8.86 2.86
CA ILE A 103 -10.63 -10.11 3.26
C ILE A 103 -12.15 -9.97 3.20
N VAL A 104 -12.72 -8.87 3.68
CA VAL A 104 -14.16 -8.59 3.61
C VAL A 104 -14.63 -8.54 2.16
N PHE A 105 -13.88 -7.86 1.29
CA PHE A 105 -14.15 -7.85 -0.15
C PHE A 105 -14.17 -9.25 -0.75
N ALA A 106 -13.18 -10.09 -0.40
CA ALA A 106 -13.07 -11.45 -0.91
C ALA A 106 -14.23 -12.36 -0.52
N LEU A 107 -14.73 -12.21 0.71
CA LEU A 107 -15.79 -13.06 1.27
C LEU A 107 -17.20 -12.54 0.94
N SER A 108 -17.34 -11.29 0.52
CA SER A 108 -18.63 -10.69 0.20
C SER A 108 -19.18 -11.20 -1.13
N LYS A 109 -20.48 -11.47 -1.13
CA LYS A 109 -21.30 -11.77 -2.34
C LYS A 109 -22.29 -10.66 -2.66
N ILE A 110 -22.25 -9.55 -1.92
CA ILE A 110 -23.15 -8.41 -2.05
C ILE A 110 -22.36 -7.23 -2.58
N PHE A 111 -22.82 -6.66 -3.71
CA PHE A 111 -22.15 -5.54 -4.37
C PHE A 111 -21.85 -4.37 -3.42
N TRP A 112 -22.83 -3.93 -2.63
CA TRP A 112 -22.67 -2.79 -1.74
C TRP A 112 -21.64 -3.01 -0.63
N ILE A 113 -21.55 -4.23 -0.10
CA ILE A 113 -20.53 -4.59 0.89
C ILE A 113 -19.14 -4.61 0.23
N SER A 114 -19.03 -5.20 -0.95
CA SER A 114 -17.79 -5.23 -1.72
C SER A 114 -17.33 -3.82 -2.11
N PHE A 115 -18.26 -2.98 -2.57
CA PHE A 115 -17.99 -1.59 -2.89
C PHE A 115 -17.52 -0.79 -1.66
N ALA A 116 -18.25 -0.90 -0.53
CA ALA A 116 -17.87 -0.23 0.72
C ALA A 116 -16.51 -0.72 1.24
N ALA A 117 -16.21 -2.01 1.16
CA ALA A 117 -14.92 -2.57 1.55
C ALA A 117 -13.78 -2.01 0.68
N LEU A 118 -13.97 -1.88 -0.62
CA LEU A 118 -12.98 -1.29 -1.53
C LEU A 118 -12.80 0.21 -1.30
N VAL A 119 -13.88 0.98 -1.06
CA VAL A 119 -13.78 2.41 -0.70
C VAL A 119 -12.99 2.56 0.60
N LEU A 120 -13.30 1.78 1.62
CA LEU A 120 -12.60 1.82 2.90
C LEU A 120 -11.12 1.39 2.74
N SER A 121 -10.83 0.39 1.92
CA SER A 121 -9.45 0.02 1.59
C SER A 121 -8.69 1.17 0.95
N GLY A 122 -9.32 1.91 0.04
CA GLY A 122 -8.75 3.10 -0.59
C GLY A 122 -8.50 4.25 0.38
N ILE A 123 -9.39 4.45 1.37
CA ILE A 123 -9.19 5.42 2.47
C ILE A 123 -7.94 5.05 3.27
N LEU A 124 -7.80 3.79 3.66
CA LEU A 124 -6.69 3.33 4.49
C LEU A 124 -5.36 3.31 3.73
N ASP A 125 -5.39 2.91 2.46
CA ASP A 125 -4.21 2.94 1.60
C ASP A 125 -3.76 4.37 1.30
N GLY A 126 -4.68 5.26 0.95
CA GLY A 126 -4.41 6.69 0.74
C GLY A 126 -3.83 7.35 2.00
N PHE A 127 -4.37 7.02 3.18
CA PHE A 127 -3.80 7.48 4.47
C PHE A 127 -2.37 6.96 4.64
N SER A 128 -2.14 5.67 4.42
CA SER A 128 -0.82 5.04 4.48
C SER A 128 0.17 5.72 3.55
N MET A 129 -0.23 6.00 2.31
CA MET A 129 0.60 6.67 1.30
C MET A 129 1.01 8.08 1.75
N ILE A 130 0.10 8.87 2.32
CA ILE A 130 0.39 10.22 2.81
C ILE A 130 1.36 10.17 3.99
N VAL A 131 1.10 9.32 4.97
CA VAL A 131 1.96 9.18 6.16
C VAL A 131 3.35 8.70 5.76
N ARG A 132 3.44 7.70 4.89
CA ARG A 132 4.72 7.19 4.37
C ARG A 132 5.48 8.26 3.59
N GLY A 133 4.80 9.00 2.71
CA GLY A 133 5.40 10.12 1.98
C GLY A 133 5.98 11.18 2.92
N THR A 134 5.27 11.49 4.00
CA THR A 134 5.73 12.41 5.05
C THR A 134 6.97 11.87 5.77
N ILE A 135 6.96 10.59 6.15
CA ILE A 135 8.12 9.92 6.77
C ILE A 135 9.35 10.00 5.86
N VAL A 136 9.18 9.70 4.57
CA VAL A 136 10.27 9.77 3.59
C VAL A 136 10.83 11.19 3.50
N GLN A 137 9.98 12.19 3.44
CA GLN A 137 10.42 13.59 3.33
C GLN A 137 11.14 14.09 4.59
N LEU A 138 10.62 13.77 5.77
CA LEU A 138 11.19 14.23 7.05
C LEU A 138 12.50 13.51 7.43
N LYS A 139 12.63 12.24 7.05
CA LYS A 139 13.82 11.43 7.38
C LYS A 139 14.91 11.51 6.31
N THR A 140 14.67 12.20 5.19
CA THR A 140 15.63 12.28 4.10
C THR A 140 16.19 13.69 3.98
N PRO A 141 17.51 13.89 4.11
CA PRO A 141 18.16 15.19 3.85
C PRO A 141 17.91 15.66 2.42
N ASP A 142 17.89 16.98 2.23
CA ASP A 142 17.54 17.58 0.94
C ASP A 142 18.40 17.08 -0.22
N HIS A 143 19.70 16.90 0.00
CA HIS A 143 20.65 16.41 -1.01
C HIS A 143 20.44 14.93 -1.40
N MET A 144 19.73 14.15 -0.59
CA MET A 144 19.41 12.73 -0.85
C MET A 144 17.94 12.53 -1.29
N ARG A 145 17.10 13.56 -1.18
CA ARG A 145 15.64 13.44 -1.38
C ARG A 145 15.27 12.85 -2.75
N GLY A 146 15.87 13.34 -3.83
CA GLY A 146 15.61 12.80 -5.17
C GLY A 146 15.98 11.32 -5.31
N ARG A 147 17.12 10.91 -4.73
CA ARG A 147 17.59 9.51 -4.76
C ARG A 147 16.67 8.57 -3.98
N VAL A 148 16.28 8.99 -2.78
CA VAL A 148 15.35 8.19 -1.93
C VAL A 148 13.96 8.12 -2.55
N MET A 149 13.46 9.21 -3.14
CA MET A 149 12.17 9.22 -3.85
C MET A 149 12.18 8.31 -5.09
N SER A 150 13.29 8.27 -5.83
CA SER A 150 13.45 7.33 -6.95
C SER A 150 13.40 5.87 -6.47
N VAL A 151 14.08 5.54 -5.38
CA VAL A 151 14.04 4.21 -4.75
C VAL A 151 12.62 3.87 -4.29
N ASN A 152 11.92 4.80 -3.65
CA ASN A 152 10.52 4.62 -3.24
C ASN A 152 9.61 4.32 -4.44
N SER A 153 9.74 5.08 -5.53
CA SER A 153 8.97 4.85 -6.76
C SER A 153 9.27 3.50 -7.40
N MET A 154 10.53 3.07 -7.39
CA MET A 154 10.92 1.73 -7.87
C MET A 154 10.25 0.64 -7.02
N PHE A 155 10.24 0.77 -5.69
CA PHE A 155 9.58 -0.19 -4.82
C PHE A 155 8.08 -0.24 -5.06
N ILE A 156 7.39 0.89 -5.16
CA ILE A 156 5.96 0.95 -5.42
C ILE A 156 5.62 0.28 -6.76
N ASN A 157 6.31 0.66 -7.84
CA ASN A 157 6.02 0.12 -9.17
C ASN A 157 6.31 -1.39 -9.23
N SER A 158 7.46 -1.83 -8.70
CA SER A 158 7.81 -3.25 -8.67
C SER A 158 6.82 -4.07 -7.83
N SER A 159 6.36 -3.53 -6.69
CA SER A 159 5.37 -4.20 -5.85
C SER A 159 4.02 -4.34 -6.55
N ASN A 160 3.58 -3.31 -7.26
CA ASN A 160 2.32 -3.35 -8.01
C ASN A 160 2.35 -4.43 -9.10
N GLU A 161 3.42 -4.45 -9.92
CA GLU A 161 3.57 -5.43 -11.01
C GLU A 161 3.72 -6.87 -10.47
N LEU A 162 4.57 -7.05 -9.47
CA LEU A 162 4.77 -8.36 -8.84
C LEU A 162 3.52 -8.82 -8.10
N GLY A 163 2.79 -7.90 -7.45
CA GLY A 163 1.55 -8.22 -6.75
C GLY A 163 0.44 -8.66 -7.70
N GLN A 164 0.30 -8.03 -8.87
CA GLN A 164 -0.64 -8.46 -9.89
C GLN A 164 -0.28 -9.86 -10.43
N PHE A 165 1.00 -10.10 -10.68
CA PHE A 165 1.48 -11.40 -11.12
C PHE A 165 1.24 -12.48 -10.04
N GLU A 166 1.60 -12.20 -8.79
CA GLU A 166 1.38 -13.10 -7.64
C GLU A 166 -0.09 -13.44 -7.49
N SER A 167 -0.97 -12.43 -7.50
CA SER A 167 -2.42 -12.61 -7.41
C SER A 167 -2.98 -13.48 -8.52
N GLY A 168 -2.49 -13.33 -9.75
CA GLY A 168 -2.87 -14.17 -10.89
C GLY A 168 -2.43 -15.63 -10.72
N VAL A 169 -1.20 -15.87 -10.26
CA VAL A 169 -0.68 -17.21 -9.98
C VAL A 169 -1.43 -17.86 -8.82
N ALA A 170 -1.62 -17.14 -7.72
CA ALA A 170 -2.35 -17.62 -6.55
C ALA A 170 -3.80 -17.96 -6.88
N ALA A 171 -4.48 -17.13 -7.68
CA ALA A 171 -5.83 -17.38 -8.14
C ALA A 171 -5.94 -18.66 -8.99
N LYS A 172 -4.93 -18.93 -9.82
CA LYS A 172 -4.87 -20.16 -10.62
C LYS A 172 -4.65 -21.41 -9.76
N LEU A 173 -3.85 -21.31 -8.70
CA LEU A 173 -3.49 -22.45 -7.86
C LEU A 173 -4.53 -22.79 -6.81
N MET A 174 -5.12 -21.80 -6.15
CA MET A 174 -6.01 -22.01 -5.02
C MET A 174 -7.43 -21.46 -5.22
N GLY A 175 -7.70 -20.84 -6.37
CA GLY A 175 -8.97 -20.18 -6.66
C GLY A 175 -8.97 -18.70 -6.30
N VAL A 176 -9.93 -17.95 -6.87
CA VAL A 176 -9.96 -16.48 -6.80
C VAL A 176 -10.21 -16.00 -5.35
N ILE A 177 -11.27 -16.50 -4.70
CA ILE A 177 -11.61 -16.08 -3.34
C ILE A 177 -10.51 -16.45 -2.35
N PRO A 178 -10.02 -17.71 -2.29
CA PRO A 178 -8.93 -18.07 -1.38
C PRO A 178 -7.65 -17.26 -1.63
N SER A 179 -7.31 -16.93 -2.87
CA SER A 179 -6.12 -16.15 -3.19
C SER A 179 -6.18 -14.73 -2.62
N VAL A 180 -7.34 -14.08 -2.72
CA VAL A 180 -7.53 -12.73 -2.16
C VAL A 180 -7.57 -12.75 -0.63
N VAL A 181 -8.19 -13.76 -0.02
CA VAL A 181 -8.15 -13.98 1.45
C VAL A 181 -6.71 -14.22 1.91
N PHE A 182 -5.95 -15.03 1.19
CA PHE A 182 -4.53 -15.26 1.45
C PHE A 182 -3.74 -13.95 1.41
N GLY A 183 -3.93 -13.13 0.38
CA GLY A 183 -3.27 -11.84 0.25
C GLY A 183 -3.57 -10.89 1.42
N GLY A 184 -4.83 -10.76 1.80
CA GLY A 184 -5.25 -9.97 2.96
C GLY A 184 -4.66 -10.49 4.28
N THR A 185 -4.63 -11.80 4.47
CA THR A 185 -4.03 -12.45 5.64
C THR A 185 -2.52 -12.20 5.70
N MET A 186 -1.81 -12.34 4.59
CA MET A 186 -0.39 -12.06 4.51
C MET A 186 -0.07 -10.58 4.81
N THR A 187 -0.90 -9.65 4.33
CA THR A 187 -0.79 -8.23 4.68
C THR A 187 -0.89 -8.00 6.18
N ILE A 188 -1.85 -8.64 6.86
CA ILE A 188 -2.01 -8.56 8.31
C ILE A 188 -0.79 -9.16 9.02
N LEU A 189 -0.27 -10.30 8.57
CA LEU A 189 0.94 -10.91 9.14
C LEU A 189 2.17 -10.02 8.98
N VAL A 190 2.31 -9.33 7.86
CA VAL A 190 3.38 -8.34 7.64
C VAL A 190 3.26 -7.19 8.64
N VAL A 191 2.05 -6.69 8.89
CA VAL A 191 1.80 -5.65 9.91
C VAL A 191 2.20 -6.13 11.30
N PHE A 192 1.81 -7.34 11.71
CA PHE A 192 2.21 -7.91 13.00
C PHE A 192 3.72 -8.06 13.10
N THR A 193 4.36 -8.58 12.07
CA THR A 193 5.83 -8.74 12.03
C THR A 193 6.53 -7.38 12.18
N THR A 194 6.05 -6.37 11.46
CA THR A 194 6.61 -5.01 11.52
C THR A 194 6.36 -4.37 12.88
N TRP A 195 5.20 -4.60 13.48
CA TRP A 195 4.87 -4.09 14.82
C TRP A 195 5.87 -4.54 15.88
N PHE A 196 6.30 -5.80 15.82
CA PHE A 196 7.26 -6.36 16.78
C PHE A 196 8.72 -6.11 16.39
N LYS A 197 9.06 -6.17 15.10
CA LYS A 197 10.47 -6.06 14.64
C LYS A 197 10.93 -4.63 14.37
N ALA A 198 10.02 -3.68 14.18
CA ALA A 198 10.35 -2.28 13.90
C ALA A 198 9.80 -1.33 14.97
N PRO A 199 10.29 -1.39 16.22
CA PRO A 199 9.82 -0.50 17.29
C PRO A 199 10.14 0.97 17.02
N SER A 200 11.19 1.28 16.24
CA SER A 200 11.53 2.62 15.80
C SER A 200 10.44 3.25 14.93
N LEU A 201 9.87 2.48 14.00
CA LEU A 201 8.73 2.94 13.20
C LEU A 201 7.49 3.14 14.07
N ARG A 202 7.15 2.18 14.93
CA ARG A 202 5.97 2.25 15.80
C ARG A 202 5.98 3.44 16.75
N LYS A 203 7.16 3.79 17.29
CA LYS A 203 7.35 4.89 18.26
C LYS A 203 7.55 6.25 17.59
N MET A 204 7.48 6.31 16.27
CA MET A 204 7.74 7.53 15.52
C MET A 204 6.59 8.52 15.71
N GLU A 205 6.93 9.69 16.21
CA GLU A 205 6.05 10.84 16.41
C GLU A 205 6.72 12.09 15.82
N TYR A 206 5.91 12.97 15.23
CA TYR A 206 6.31 14.30 14.76
C TYR A 206 5.51 15.38 15.44
#